data_2c5e884d4eda7518a0451b5348c4bd74
#
_entry.id   2c5e884d4eda7518a0451b5348c4bd74
#
_cell.length_a   1.000
_cell.length_b   1.000
_cell.length_c   1.000
_cell.angle_alpha   90.00
_cell.angle_beta   90.00
_cell.angle_gamma   90.00
#
_symmetry.space_group_name_H-M   'P 1'
#
loop_
_entity.id
_entity.type
_entity.pdbx_description
1 polymer ?
#
loop_
_entity_poly.entity_id
_entity_poly.type
_entity_poly.pdbx_seq_one_letter_code
_entity_poly.pdbx_strand_id
1 'polypeptide(L)'
;SAISQDLFIPENEGYSLFWEDHFEGTELDTLKWRIRGTGPRRIGYNDPSMVAVNDGCLHLMYDIRKDSIMGSAVGSYQTFNTTYGYFECRARLQKCDGPWAAFWMQSPLISEGEDPAVFGAEIDIFEYFKGLGNDHMTHCVHWAYGPNQKSVGRLDSDLKGLSEGFHTFALEWTPEKYAFFIDGLKFHEVSEGISKIDQYMILSMEIPATLEGIKNACAPDTFMVDYVKVYKKK
;
A
#
# COMPACT_ATOMS: atom_id res chain seq x y z
N SER A 1 13.39 4.83 14.01
CA SER A 1 12.79 4.35 15.26
C SER A 1 11.37 4.92 15.40
N ALA A 2 10.48 4.21 16.11
CA ALA A 2 9.14 4.69 16.38
C ALA A 2 9.15 5.95 17.25
N ILE A 3 8.22 6.89 17.00
CA ILE A 3 8.04 8.11 17.82
C ILE A 3 7.19 7.86 19.06
N SER A 4 6.48 6.72 19.13
CA SER A 4 5.74 6.27 20.30
C SER A 4 6.01 4.78 20.56
N GLN A 5 6.19 4.42 21.84
CA GLN A 5 6.33 3.02 22.28
C GLN A 5 4.99 2.40 22.66
N ASP A 6 3.94 3.20 22.85
CA ASP A 6 2.61 2.71 23.15
C ASP A 6 1.95 2.21 21.87
N LEU A 7 1.32 1.02 21.94
CA LEU A 7 0.58 0.45 20.83
C LEU A 7 -0.69 1.24 20.56
N PHE A 8 -0.88 1.63 19.31
CA PHE A 8 -2.13 2.19 18.84
C PHE A 8 -3.13 1.06 18.57
N ILE A 9 -4.22 1.09 19.30
CA ILE A 9 -5.34 0.15 19.13
C ILE A 9 -6.55 0.99 18.73
N PRO A 10 -7.04 0.89 17.47
CA PRO A 10 -8.05 1.83 16.94
C PRO A 10 -9.33 1.87 17.79
N GLU A 11 -9.77 0.75 18.35
CA GLU A 11 -10.97 0.71 19.18
C GLU A 11 -10.81 1.52 20.48
N ASN A 12 -9.59 1.64 21.00
CA ASN A 12 -9.30 2.46 22.19
C ASN A 12 -9.22 3.96 21.89
N GLU A 13 -9.14 4.31 20.59
CA GLU A 13 -9.04 5.68 20.10
C GLU A 13 -10.36 6.18 19.48
N GLY A 14 -11.47 5.52 19.78
CA GLY A 14 -12.80 5.93 19.32
C GLY A 14 -13.16 5.46 17.89
N TYR A 15 -12.39 4.56 17.34
CA TYR A 15 -12.69 3.94 16.05
C TYR A 15 -13.54 2.67 16.23
N SER A 16 -14.33 2.34 15.22
CA SER A 16 -15.00 1.05 15.10
C SER A 16 -14.79 0.48 13.70
N LEU A 17 -14.74 -0.84 13.61
CA LEU A 17 -14.59 -1.55 12.34
C LEU A 17 -15.76 -1.17 11.40
N PHE A 18 -15.40 -0.78 10.17
CA PHE A 18 -16.35 -0.30 9.17
C PHE A 18 -16.38 -1.18 7.91
N TRP A 19 -15.22 -1.66 7.48
CA TRP A 19 -15.05 -2.49 6.29
C TRP A 19 -13.86 -3.40 6.49
N GLU A 20 -13.95 -4.64 5.99
CA GLU A 20 -12.85 -5.59 6.03
C GLU A 20 -12.90 -6.62 4.91
N ASP A 21 -11.74 -7.19 4.61
CA ASP A 21 -11.60 -8.39 3.82
C ASP A 21 -10.49 -9.27 4.40
N HIS A 22 -10.80 -10.53 4.66
CA HIS A 22 -9.88 -11.55 5.17
C HIS A 22 -9.39 -12.52 4.08
N PHE A 23 -9.74 -12.24 2.80
CA PHE A 23 -9.34 -13.05 1.65
C PHE A 23 -9.62 -14.54 1.83
N GLU A 24 -10.81 -14.85 2.33
CA GLU A 24 -11.28 -16.21 2.46
C GLU A 24 -11.70 -16.79 1.09
N GLY A 25 -11.65 -18.14 0.98
CA GLY A 25 -12.02 -18.82 -0.26
C GLY A 25 -10.87 -18.93 -1.24
N THR A 26 -11.19 -19.00 -2.52
CA THR A 26 -10.24 -19.26 -3.62
C THR A 26 -10.28 -18.24 -4.75
N GLU A 27 -11.10 -17.22 -4.61
CA GLU A 27 -11.28 -16.18 -5.61
C GLU A 27 -11.29 -14.79 -4.97
N LEU A 28 -10.81 -13.80 -5.72
CA LEU A 28 -10.90 -12.41 -5.32
C LEU A 28 -12.37 -11.98 -5.25
N ASP A 29 -12.77 -11.37 -4.13
CA ASP A 29 -14.11 -10.79 -3.99
C ASP A 29 -14.22 -9.53 -4.87
N THR A 30 -14.88 -9.67 -6.01
CA THR A 30 -15.04 -8.59 -7.00
C THR A 30 -16.03 -7.49 -6.57
N LEU A 31 -16.76 -7.70 -5.47
CA LEU A 31 -17.56 -6.64 -4.83
C LEU A 31 -16.68 -5.71 -3.98
N LYS A 32 -15.48 -6.15 -3.61
CA LYS A 32 -14.51 -5.40 -2.79
C LYS A 32 -13.32 -4.91 -3.61
N TRP A 33 -12.84 -5.71 -4.56
CA TRP A 33 -11.61 -5.45 -5.29
C TRP A 33 -11.76 -5.63 -6.79
N ARG A 34 -11.00 -4.86 -7.53
CA ARG A 34 -10.76 -5.05 -8.96
C ARG A 34 -9.29 -5.31 -9.20
N ILE A 35 -8.98 -6.17 -10.15
CA ILE A 35 -7.61 -6.29 -10.67
C ILE A 35 -7.27 -4.97 -11.35
N ARG A 36 -6.13 -4.38 -10.97
CA ARG A 36 -5.73 -3.04 -11.36
C ARG A 36 -4.59 -3.07 -12.37
N GLY A 37 -4.68 -2.17 -13.35
CA GLY A 37 -3.56 -1.85 -14.23
C GLY A 37 -3.12 -2.98 -15.13
N THR A 38 -4.03 -3.88 -15.54
CA THR A 38 -3.73 -4.92 -16.53
C THR A 38 -3.17 -4.30 -17.81
N GLY A 39 -1.98 -4.78 -18.22
CA GLY A 39 -1.27 -4.27 -19.37
C GLY A 39 0.10 -3.67 -19.03
N PRO A 40 0.69 -2.89 -19.93
CA PRO A 40 2.03 -2.34 -19.75
C PRO A 40 2.19 -1.53 -18.47
N ARG A 41 3.26 -1.82 -17.72
CA ARG A 41 3.63 -1.12 -16.49
C ARG A 41 5.15 -1.02 -16.42
N ARG A 42 5.70 0.20 -16.55
CA ARG A 42 7.15 0.43 -16.55
C ARG A 42 7.87 -0.49 -17.55
N ILE A 43 8.86 -1.28 -17.11
CA ILE A 43 9.61 -2.19 -18.00
C ILE A 43 8.93 -3.56 -18.22
N GLY A 44 7.74 -3.75 -17.68
CA GLY A 44 6.98 -4.99 -17.80
C GLY A 44 5.49 -4.74 -17.93
N TYR A 45 4.69 -5.59 -17.34
CA TYR A 45 3.24 -5.41 -17.32
C TYR A 45 2.60 -6.11 -16.13
N ASN A 46 1.41 -5.65 -15.74
CA ASN A 46 0.58 -6.32 -14.77
C ASN A 46 -0.30 -7.36 -15.46
N ASP A 47 -0.34 -8.54 -14.88
CA ASP A 47 -1.10 -9.67 -15.41
C ASP A 47 -2.07 -10.23 -14.35
N PRO A 48 -3.35 -10.47 -14.71
CA PRO A 48 -4.33 -11.06 -13.79
C PRO A 48 -3.90 -12.43 -13.22
N SER A 49 -3.08 -13.21 -13.94
CA SER A 49 -2.56 -14.49 -13.47
C SER A 49 -1.58 -14.36 -12.30
N MET A 50 -1.09 -13.15 -12.04
CA MET A 50 -0.23 -12.82 -10.89
C MET A 50 -1.03 -12.48 -9.62
N VAL A 51 -2.35 -12.56 -9.67
CA VAL A 51 -3.24 -12.36 -8.52
C VAL A 51 -3.91 -13.69 -8.17
N ALA A 52 -3.80 -14.14 -6.94
CA ALA A 52 -4.47 -15.34 -6.44
C ALA A 52 -4.98 -15.13 -5.01
N VAL A 53 -6.05 -15.86 -4.67
CA VAL A 53 -6.56 -15.97 -3.30
C VAL A 53 -6.56 -17.43 -2.93
N ASN A 54 -5.81 -17.78 -1.89
CA ASN A 54 -5.80 -19.13 -1.32
C ASN A 54 -5.20 -19.09 0.10
N ASP A 55 -5.47 -20.13 0.87
CA ASP A 55 -4.94 -20.31 2.22
C ASP A 55 -5.19 -19.08 3.14
N GLY A 56 -6.33 -18.41 2.95
CA GLY A 56 -6.71 -17.24 3.75
C GLY A 56 -5.92 -15.97 3.45
N CYS A 57 -5.26 -15.89 2.29
CA CYS A 57 -4.46 -14.75 1.90
C CYS A 57 -4.70 -14.34 0.44
N LEU A 58 -4.56 -13.05 0.18
CA LEU A 58 -4.32 -12.53 -1.15
C LEU A 58 -2.82 -12.69 -1.47
N HIS A 59 -2.52 -13.25 -2.63
CA HIS A 59 -1.18 -13.39 -3.17
C HIS A 59 -1.02 -12.44 -4.36
N LEU A 60 -0.16 -11.45 -4.21
CA LEU A 60 0.27 -10.57 -5.29
C LEU A 60 1.67 -11.00 -5.71
N MET A 61 1.74 -11.63 -6.88
CA MET A 61 2.94 -12.29 -7.38
C MET A 61 3.73 -11.41 -8.34
N TYR A 62 5.00 -11.70 -8.44
CA TYR A 62 5.94 -11.16 -9.41
C TYR A 62 6.68 -12.31 -10.06
N ASP A 63 6.85 -12.27 -11.38
CA ASP A 63 7.60 -13.28 -12.11
C ASP A 63 8.39 -12.68 -13.29
N ILE A 64 9.47 -13.37 -13.66
CA ILE A 64 10.26 -13.06 -14.85
C ILE A 64 10.25 -14.32 -15.71
N ARG A 65 9.57 -14.25 -16.86
CA ARG A 65 9.42 -15.36 -17.81
C ARG A 65 10.01 -14.96 -19.16
N LYS A 66 11.15 -15.52 -19.54
CA LYS A 66 11.88 -15.16 -20.75
C LYS A 66 12.11 -13.63 -20.79
N ASP A 67 11.44 -12.98 -21.71
CA ASP A 67 11.55 -11.52 -21.92
C ASP A 67 10.42 -10.73 -21.24
N SER A 68 9.59 -11.38 -20.43
CA SER A 68 8.41 -10.78 -19.80
C SER A 68 8.61 -10.63 -18.30
N ILE A 69 8.41 -9.40 -17.80
CA ILE A 69 8.41 -9.07 -16.39
C ILE A 69 6.98 -8.80 -16.00
N MET A 70 6.46 -9.56 -15.04
CA MET A 70 5.06 -9.49 -14.62
C MET A 70 4.94 -9.10 -13.17
N GLY A 71 4.06 -8.16 -12.89
CA GLY A 71 3.64 -7.78 -11.56
C GLY A 71 2.13 -7.86 -11.42
N SER A 72 1.61 -7.38 -10.31
CA SER A 72 0.21 -7.49 -9.96
C SER A 72 -0.27 -6.34 -9.08
N ALA A 73 -1.55 -6.01 -9.21
CA ALA A 73 -2.19 -5.06 -8.33
C ALA A 73 -3.69 -5.31 -8.25
N VAL A 74 -4.26 -5.02 -7.09
CA VAL A 74 -5.70 -4.92 -6.87
C VAL A 74 -6.03 -3.58 -6.23
N GLY A 75 -7.23 -3.07 -6.48
CA GLY A 75 -7.68 -1.82 -5.90
C GLY A 75 -9.16 -1.81 -5.62
N SER A 76 -9.59 -0.98 -4.68
CA SER A 76 -11.00 -0.80 -4.34
C SER A 76 -11.68 0.31 -5.14
N TYR A 77 -11.09 0.75 -6.25
CA TYR A 77 -11.68 1.74 -7.14
C TYR A 77 -13.08 1.34 -7.59
N GLN A 78 -14.06 2.22 -7.38
CA GLN A 78 -15.49 2.02 -7.67
C GLN A 78 -16.19 0.91 -6.86
N THR A 79 -15.50 0.25 -5.95
CA THR A 79 -16.11 -0.74 -5.05
C THR A 79 -16.19 -0.25 -3.61
N PHE A 80 -15.14 0.40 -3.12
CA PHE A 80 -15.11 0.98 -1.80
C PHE A 80 -14.20 2.22 -1.78
N ASN A 81 -14.80 3.39 -1.59
CA ASN A 81 -14.11 4.65 -1.42
C ASN A 81 -14.58 5.28 -0.10
N THR A 82 -13.68 5.94 0.61
CA THR A 82 -14.03 6.61 1.87
C THR A 82 -13.05 7.74 2.18
N THR A 83 -13.47 8.66 3.03
CA THR A 83 -12.69 9.79 3.53
C THR A 83 -12.42 9.56 5.01
N TYR A 84 -11.18 9.79 5.46
CA TYR A 84 -10.70 9.61 6.83
C TYR A 84 -10.90 8.20 7.39
N GLY A 85 -10.16 7.88 8.42
CA GLY A 85 -10.25 6.61 9.12
C GLY A 85 -8.89 6.05 9.50
N TYR A 86 -8.91 4.82 9.96
CA TYR A 86 -7.72 4.01 10.23
C TYR A 86 -7.71 2.83 9.26
N PHE A 87 -6.70 2.77 8.42
CA PHE A 87 -6.57 1.81 7.32
C PHE A 87 -5.42 0.87 7.64
N GLU A 88 -5.67 -0.41 7.76
CA GLU A 88 -4.68 -1.39 8.17
C GLU A 88 -4.67 -2.59 7.23
N CYS A 89 -3.47 -3.04 6.84
CA CYS A 89 -3.29 -4.37 6.30
C CYS A 89 -2.33 -5.19 7.17
N ARG A 90 -2.55 -6.50 7.23
CA ARG A 90 -1.61 -7.47 7.79
C ARG A 90 -1.02 -8.26 6.63
N ALA A 91 0.31 -8.22 6.50
CA ALA A 91 0.96 -8.75 5.32
C ALA A 91 2.35 -9.30 5.62
N ARG A 92 2.80 -10.21 4.75
CA ARG A 92 4.17 -10.70 4.66
C ARG A 92 4.80 -10.18 3.37
N LEU A 93 5.94 -9.52 3.52
CA LEU A 93 6.62 -8.84 2.43
C LEU A 93 7.35 -9.82 1.50
N GLN A 94 7.65 -9.37 0.28
CA GLN A 94 8.46 -10.11 -0.67
C GLN A 94 9.88 -10.37 -0.14
N LYS A 95 10.54 -11.41 -0.69
CA LYS A 95 11.86 -11.84 -0.27
C LYS A 95 13.01 -11.26 -1.09
N CYS A 96 12.72 -10.89 -2.34
CA CYS A 96 13.72 -10.50 -3.30
C CYS A 96 13.83 -9.00 -3.48
N ASP A 97 15.02 -8.55 -3.90
CA ASP A 97 15.20 -7.20 -4.40
C ASP A 97 14.58 -7.05 -5.81
N GLY A 98 14.31 -5.83 -6.23
CA GLY A 98 13.78 -5.50 -7.54
C GLY A 98 12.29 -5.16 -7.52
N PRO A 99 11.35 -6.12 -7.43
CA PRO A 99 9.94 -5.80 -7.20
C PRO A 99 9.75 -5.23 -5.80
N TRP A 100 8.68 -4.45 -5.60
CA TRP A 100 8.37 -3.98 -4.25
C TRP A 100 6.88 -4.05 -3.93
N ALA A 101 6.59 -4.52 -2.72
CA ALA A 101 5.26 -4.52 -2.17
C ALA A 101 4.85 -3.11 -1.76
N ALA A 102 3.58 -2.76 -1.97
CA ALA A 102 3.02 -1.49 -1.54
C ALA A 102 1.56 -1.64 -1.11
N PHE A 103 1.22 -0.90 -0.06
CA PHE A 103 -0.15 -0.60 0.34
C PHE A 103 -0.31 0.91 0.33
N TRP A 104 -1.21 1.42 -0.50
CA TRP A 104 -1.32 2.84 -0.75
C TRP A 104 -2.74 3.26 -1.10
N MET A 105 -3.00 4.54 -1.06
CA MET A 105 -4.29 5.12 -1.38
C MET A 105 -4.15 6.12 -2.51
N GLN A 106 -5.18 6.20 -3.33
CA GLN A 106 -5.22 7.09 -4.49
C GLN A 106 -6.55 7.84 -4.55
N SER A 107 -6.48 9.06 -5.04
CA SER A 107 -7.66 9.86 -5.35
C SER A 107 -8.11 9.63 -6.79
N PRO A 108 -9.42 9.49 -7.04
CA PRO A 108 -9.95 9.46 -8.40
C PRO A 108 -9.78 10.79 -9.16
N LEU A 109 -9.50 11.89 -8.44
CA LEU A 109 -9.39 13.25 -9.00
C LEU A 109 -7.95 13.79 -9.00
N ILE A 110 -6.96 12.98 -8.70
CA ILE A 110 -5.58 13.44 -8.42
C ILE A 110 -4.93 14.22 -9.57
N SER A 111 -5.36 13.97 -10.80
CA SER A 111 -4.83 14.63 -12.00
C SER A 111 -5.66 15.86 -12.43
N GLU A 112 -6.72 16.19 -11.70
CA GLU A 112 -7.66 17.27 -12.07
C GLU A 112 -7.25 18.63 -11.53
N GLY A 113 -6.34 18.69 -10.55
CA GLY A 113 -5.87 19.94 -9.97
C GLY A 113 -4.87 19.77 -8.85
N GLU A 114 -4.50 20.90 -8.23
CA GLU A 114 -3.36 20.95 -7.32
C GLU A 114 -3.73 20.96 -5.83
N ASP A 115 -4.94 21.41 -5.47
CA ASP A 115 -5.37 21.46 -4.06
C ASP A 115 -5.72 20.05 -3.53
N PRO A 116 -4.95 19.49 -2.59
CA PRO A 116 -5.21 18.15 -2.08
C PRO A 116 -6.55 18.04 -1.33
N ALA A 117 -7.06 19.14 -0.78
CA ALA A 117 -8.36 19.16 -0.13
C ALA A 117 -9.52 18.90 -1.11
N VAL A 118 -9.33 19.23 -2.39
CA VAL A 118 -10.32 19.14 -3.46
C VAL A 118 -10.05 17.95 -4.39
N PHE A 119 -8.78 17.73 -4.74
CA PHE A 119 -8.39 16.74 -5.73
C PHE A 119 -7.71 15.50 -5.14
N GLY A 120 -7.49 15.51 -3.81
CA GLY A 120 -6.93 14.38 -3.09
C GLY A 120 -5.42 14.26 -3.19
N ALA A 121 -4.93 13.13 -2.71
CA ALA A 121 -3.51 12.81 -2.63
C ALA A 121 -3.27 11.33 -2.94
N GLU A 122 -2.04 10.99 -3.32
CA GLU A 122 -1.50 9.64 -3.21
C GLU A 122 -0.88 9.51 -1.82
N ILE A 123 -1.27 8.48 -1.09
CA ILE A 123 -0.74 8.21 0.24
C ILE A 123 -0.14 6.81 0.21
N ASP A 124 1.18 6.73 0.17
CA ASP A 124 1.89 5.47 0.23
C ASP A 124 2.04 5.08 1.71
N ILE A 125 1.09 4.26 2.18
CA ILE A 125 1.07 3.80 3.58
C ILE A 125 2.35 3.03 3.85
N PHE A 126 2.77 2.19 2.91
CA PHE A 126 4.14 1.71 2.83
C PHE A 126 4.55 1.37 1.40
N GLU A 127 5.85 1.46 1.15
CA GLU A 127 6.55 0.82 0.05
C GLU A 127 7.78 0.09 0.59
N TYR A 128 7.94 -1.19 0.25
CA TYR A 128 9.05 -2.01 0.74
C TYR A 128 10.07 -2.29 -0.36
N PHE A 129 11.16 -1.54 -0.33
CA PHE A 129 12.30 -1.70 -1.22
C PHE A 129 13.38 -2.53 -0.50
N LYS A 130 13.40 -3.83 -0.77
CA LYS A 130 14.34 -4.78 -0.14
C LYS A 130 15.79 -4.35 -0.21
N GLY A 131 16.19 -3.73 -1.32
CA GLY A 131 17.55 -3.24 -1.53
C GLY A 131 17.98 -2.12 -0.57
N LEU A 132 17.05 -1.46 0.13
CA LEU A 132 17.34 -0.47 1.15
C LEU A 132 17.64 -1.10 2.52
N GLY A 133 17.30 -2.38 2.70
CA GLY A 133 17.51 -3.13 3.93
C GLY A 133 16.32 -3.99 4.31
N ASN A 134 16.59 -5.10 4.99
CA ASN A 134 15.54 -6.06 5.39
C ASN A 134 14.51 -5.47 6.36
N ASP A 135 14.96 -4.57 7.21
CA ASP A 135 14.18 -3.98 8.29
C ASP A 135 13.71 -2.56 7.97
N HIS A 136 13.87 -2.14 6.71
CA HIS A 136 13.62 -0.76 6.25
C HIS A 136 12.32 -0.63 5.48
N MET A 137 11.53 0.39 5.79
CA MET A 137 10.26 0.72 5.15
C MET A 137 10.20 2.19 4.78
N THR A 138 9.52 2.52 3.70
CA THR A 138 9.32 3.90 3.30
C THR A 138 7.83 4.28 3.25
N HIS A 139 7.56 5.57 3.48
CA HIS A 139 6.23 6.16 3.41
C HIS A 139 6.32 7.48 2.64
N CYS A 140 5.29 7.81 1.86
CA CYS A 140 5.22 9.05 1.10
C CYS A 140 3.79 9.59 1.03
N VAL A 141 3.70 10.91 0.80
CA VAL A 141 2.45 11.57 0.39
C VAL A 141 2.78 12.38 -0.85
N HIS A 142 1.99 12.24 -1.92
CA HIS A 142 2.13 12.99 -3.17
C HIS A 142 0.80 13.66 -3.55
N TRP A 143 0.86 14.87 -4.07
CA TRP A 143 -0.33 15.56 -4.60
C TRP A 143 0.05 16.52 -5.72
N ALA A 144 -0.93 17.13 -6.37
CA ALA A 144 -0.73 18.06 -7.48
C ALA A 144 0.04 17.42 -8.64
N TYR A 145 -0.41 16.25 -9.10
CA TYR A 145 0.25 15.54 -10.20
C TYR A 145 0.45 16.42 -11.43
N GLY A 146 1.63 16.31 -12.03
CA GLY A 146 2.04 17.11 -13.18
C GLY A 146 3.28 17.94 -12.88
N PRO A 147 3.47 19.08 -13.56
CA PRO A 147 4.71 19.87 -13.46
C PRO A 147 4.92 20.50 -12.06
N ASN A 148 3.85 20.67 -11.29
CA ASN A 148 3.87 21.25 -9.94
C ASN A 148 3.71 20.22 -8.83
N GLN A 149 3.93 18.93 -9.12
CA GLN A 149 3.79 17.85 -8.14
C GLN A 149 4.57 18.16 -6.86
N LYS A 150 3.90 17.94 -5.73
CA LYS A 150 4.44 18.10 -4.38
C LYS A 150 4.48 16.75 -3.68
N SER A 151 5.42 16.63 -2.73
CA SER A 151 5.57 15.40 -1.96
C SER A 151 6.09 15.71 -0.56
N VAL A 152 5.66 14.87 0.40
CA VAL A 152 6.33 14.72 1.70
C VAL A 152 6.88 13.30 1.74
N GLY A 153 8.17 13.20 1.99
CA GLY A 153 8.89 11.92 1.99
C GLY A 153 10.01 11.94 0.94
N ARG A 154 10.75 10.90 0.79
CA ARG A 154 10.62 9.59 1.44
C ARG A 154 10.79 9.70 2.96
N LEU A 155 9.81 9.20 3.71
CA LEU A 155 9.93 9.02 5.16
C LEU A 155 10.41 7.59 5.42
N ASP A 156 11.39 7.43 6.28
CA ASP A 156 12.07 6.16 6.53
C ASP A 156 11.72 5.62 7.92
N SER A 157 11.41 4.32 8.01
CA SER A 157 11.13 3.60 9.25
C SER A 157 11.96 2.33 9.30
N ASP A 158 12.54 2.04 10.46
CA ASP A 158 13.30 0.82 10.70
C ASP A 158 12.65 0.02 11.84
N LEU A 159 12.35 -1.25 11.57
CA LEU A 159 11.82 -2.19 12.55
C LEU A 159 12.50 -3.53 12.39
N LYS A 160 13.23 -3.97 13.43
CA LYS A 160 13.92 -5.26 13.43
C LYS A 160 12.94 -6.41 13.21
N GLY A 161 13.26 -7.29 12.27
CA GLY A 161 12.43 -8.45 11.94
C GLY A 161 11.32 -8.16 10.91
N LEU A 162 11.31 -6.97 10.32
CA LEU A 162 10.27 -6.54 9.36
C LEU A 162 10.14 -7.49 8.16
N SER A 163 11.24 -8.06 7.68
CA SER A 163 11.27 -9.02 6.56
C SER A 163 10.77 -10.42 6.94
N GLU A 164 10.48 -10.69 8.22
CA GLU A 164 10.12 -12.01 8.72
C GLU A 164 8.66 -12.07 9.14
N GLY A 165 7.91 -13.02 8.59
CA GLY A 165 6.52 -13.25 8.97
C GLY A 165 5.58 -12.11 8.59
N PHE A 166 4.43 -12.08 9.26
CA PHE A 166 3.39 -11.08 9.05
C PHE A 166 3.53 -9.90 10.01
N HIS A 167 3.33 -8.70 9.47
CA HIS A 167 3.28 -7.44 10.22
C HIS A 167 2.04 -6.65 9.83
N THR A 168 1.60 -5.75 10.69
CA THR A 168 0.54 -4.80 10.37
C THR A 168 1.15 -3.47 9.92
N PHE A 169 0.55 -2.89 8.90
CA PHE A 169 0.90 -1.59 8.34
C PHE A 169 -0.35 -0.75 8.30
N ALA A 170 -0.31 0.45 8.86
CA ALA A 170 -1.51 1.25 8.97
C ALA A 170 -1.28 2.74 8.80
N LEU A 171 -2.37 3.41 8.39
CA LEU A 171 -2.51 4.84 8.27
C LEU A 171 -3.68 5.30 9.14
N GLU A 172 -3.46 6.27 10.01
CA GLU A 172 -4.53 7.11 10.53
C GLU A 172 -4.62 8.36 9.67
N TRP A 173 -5.75 8.57 9.02
CA TRP A 173 -6.05 9.74 8.21
C TRP A 173 -7.18 10.53 8.85
N THR A 174 -6.87 11.74 9.28
CA THR A 174 -7.80 12.70 9.88
C THR A 174 -7.85 13.98 9.05
N PRO A 175 -8.77 14.93 9.32
CA PRO A 175 -8.77 16.24 8.67
C PRO A 175 -7.47 17.03 8.84
N GLU A 176 -6.65 16.70 9.85
CA GLU A 176 -5.46 17.46 10.22
C GLU A 176 -4.14 16.77 9.85
N LYS A 177 -4.14 15.44 9.74
CA LYS A 177 -2.89 14.70 9.59
C LYS A 177 -3.05 13.31 8.98
N TYR A 178 -1.92 12.79 8.51
CA TYR A 178 -1.64 11.37 8.29
C TYR A 178 -0.66 10.89 9.35
N ALA A 179 -0.93 9.75 10.00
CA ALA A 179 0.01 9.07 10.88
C ALA A 179 0.26 7.65 10.38
N PHE A 180 1.54 7.23 10.36
CA PHE A 180 1.99 5.96 9.81
C PHE A 180 2.43 5.03 10.93
N PHE A 181 1.96 3.77 10.87
CA PHE A 181 2.17 2.76 11.90
C PHE A 181 2.70 1.46 11.31
N ILE A 182 3.60 0.80 12.05
CA ILE A 182 4.00 -0.58 11.81
C ILE A 182 3.82 -1.33 13.13
N ASP A 183 3.09 -2.44 13.13
CA ASP A 183 2.78 -3.25 14.32
C ASP A 183 2.20 -2.43 15.48
N GLY A 184 1.37 -1.43 15.16
CA GLY A 184 0.77 -0.53 16.12
C GLY A 184 1.67 0.57 16.67
N LEU A 185 2.95 0.61 16.27
CA LEU A 185 3.90 1.65 16.66
C LEU A 185 3.85 2.81 15.66
N LYS A 186 3.69 4.03 16.15
CA LYS A 186 3.71 5.22 15.31
C LYS A 186 5.15 5.58 14.94
N PHE A 187 5.41 5.75 13.64
CA PHE A 187 6.72 6.12 13.10
C PHE A 187 6.75 7.56 12.60
N HIS A 188 5.67 8.04 11.98
CA HIS A 188 5.64 9.39 11.39
C HIS A 188 4.25 10.03 11.51
N GLU A 189 4.24 11.36 11.52
CA GLU A 189 3.05 12.19 11.29
C GLU A 189 3.36 13.22 10.21
N VAL A 190 2.38 13.47 9.33
CA VAL A 190 2.45 14.44 8.23
C VAL A 190 1.18 15.30 8.26
N SER A 191 1.34 16.62 8.23
CA SER A 191 0.24 17.59 8.22
C SER A 191 0.11 18.36 6.90
N GLU A 192 0.84 17.94 5.87
CA GLU A 192 0.79 18.51 4.52
C GLU A 192 0.12 17.56 3.54
N GLY A 193 -0.45 18.10 2.47
CA GLY A 193 -1.07 17.30 1.42
C GLY A 193 -2.34 16.56 1.87
N ILE A 194 -3.07 17.07 2.86
CA ILE A 194 -4.21 16.38 3.44
C ILE A 194 -5.39 16.38 2.47
N SER A 195 -5.76 15.18 2.04
CA SER A 195 -6.97 14.95 1.28
C SER A 195 -8.21 15.07 2.16
N LYS A 196 -9.28 15.62 1.58
CA LYS A 196 -10.60 15.75 2.24
C LYS A 196 -11.72 15.13 1.41
N ILE A 197 -11.36 14.25 0.49
CA ILE A 197 -12.30 13.59 -0.41
C ILE A 197 -12.17 12.07 -0.32
N ASP A 198 -13.15 11.37 -0.83
CA ASP A 198 -13.14 9.91 -0.91
C ASP A 198 -11.97 9.41 -1.74
N GLN A 199 -11.24 8.45 -1.18
CA GLN A 199 -10.12 7.78 -1.82
C GLN A 199 -10.26 6.26 -1.72
N TYR A 200 -9.57 5.56 -2.60
CA TYR A 200 -9.58 4.10 -2.65
C TYR A 200 -8.21 3.52 -2.31
N MET A 201 -8.20 2.26 -1.90
CA MET A 201 -7.00 1.52 -1.53
C MET A 201 -6.45 0.72 -2.70
N ILE A 202 -5.13 0.56 -2.72
CA ILE A 202 -4.40 -0.27 -3.68
C ILE A 202 -3.41 -1.14 -2.91
N LEU A 203 -3.35 -2.41 -3.29
CA LEU A 203 -2.30 -3.35 -2.90
C LEU A 203 -1.58 -3.76 -4.18
N SER A 204 -0.27 -3.67 -4.20
CA SER A 204 0.50 -3.95 -5.40
C SER A 204 1.85 -4.61 -5.14
N MET A 205 2.24 -5.46 -6.07
CA MET A 205 3.61 -5.91 -6.27
C MET A 205 4.13 -5.18 -7.52
N GLU A 206 4.90 -4.14 -7.29
CA GLU A 206 5.31 -3.19 -8.32
C GLU A 206 6.53 -3.67 -9.12
N ILE A 207 6.56 -3.25 -10.38
CA ILE A 207 7.65 -3.52 -11.32
C ILE A 207 8.61 -2.33 -11.31
N PRO A 208 9.95 -2.57 -11.23
CA PRO A 208 10.94 -1.50 -11.37
C PRO A 208 10.82 -0.70 -12.67
N ALA A 209 11.30 0.53 -12.64
CA ALA A 209 11.26 1.42 -13.79
C ALA A 209 12.36 1.14 -14.82
N THR A 210 13.42 0.43 -14.45
CA THR A 210 14.59 0.17 -15.29
C THR A 210 15.07 -1.28 -15.18
N LEU A 211 15.81 -1.76 -16.17
CA LEU A 211 16.44 -3.08 -16.13
C LEU A 211 17.46 -3.20 -15.01
N GLU A 212 18.13 -2.13 -14.64
CA GLU A 212 19.03 -2.11 -13.46
C GLU A 212 18.27 -2.44 -12.19
N GLY A 213 17.01 -1.99 -12.07
CA GLY A 213 16.17 -2.28 -10.91
C GLY A 213 15.85 -3.77 -10.70
N ILE A 214 16.02 -4.62 -11.72
CA ILE A 214 15.79 -6.07 -11.61
C ILE A 214 17.08 -6.90 -11.64
N LYS A 215 18.23 -6.25 -11.65
CA LYS A 215 19.55 -6.89 -11.75
C LYS A 215 19.76 -7.99 -10.71
N ASN A 216 19.30 -7.76 -9.50
CA ASN A 216 19.42 -8.70 -8.37
C ASN A 216 18.06 -9.33 -8.01
N ALA A 217 17.04 -9.20 -8.88
CA ALA A 217 15.73 -9.77 -8.63
C ALA A 217 15.80 -11.30 -8.68
N CYS A 218 15.11 -11.94 -7.78
CA CYS A 218 14.78 -13.36 -7.90
C CYS A 218 13.28 -13.52 -8.19
N ALA A 219 12.93 -14.55 -8.93
CA ALA A 219 11.56 -14.82 -9.34
C ALA A 219 11.30 -16.34 -9.32
N PRO A 220 10.05 -16.77 -9.04
CA PRO A 220 8.92 -15.96 -8.64
C PRO A 220 9.03 -15.42 -7.21
N ASP A 221 8.29 -14.35 -6.90
CA ASP A 221 8.21 -13.79 -5.57
C ASP A 221 6.77 -13.36 -5.28
N THR A 222 6.43 -13.18 -4.00
CA THR A 222 5.05 -12.93 -3.58
C THR A 222 4.97 -11.96 -2.40
N PHE A 223 4.05 -11.01 -2.50
CA PHE A 223 3.53 -10.21 -1.42
C PHE A 223 2.21 -10.84 -0.96
N MET A 224 2.13 -11.28 0.30
CA MET A 224 0.96 -11.95 0.85
C MET A 224 0.22 -11.04 1.81
N VAL A 225 -1.09 -10.91 1.63
CA VAL A 225 -1.94 -10.09 2.50
C VAL A 225 -2.97 -10.98 3.19
N ASP A 226 -2.92 -11.00 4.52
CA ASP A 226 -3.84 -11.76 5.38
C ASP A 226 -5.20 -11.08 5.49
N TYR A 227 -5.19 -9.77 5.75
CA TYR A 227 -6.41 -8.97 5.77
C TYR A 227 -6.16 -7.50 5.43
N VAL A 228 -7.24 -6.82 5.08
CA VAL A 228 -7.36 -5.36 5.07
C VAL A 228 -8.55 -4.98 5.93
N LYS A 229 -8.36 -4.00 6.83
CA LYS A 229 -9.41 -3.47 7.71
C LYS A 229 -9.45 -1.96 7.63
N VAL A 230 -10.64 -1.41 7.63
CA VAL A 230 -10.90 0.03 7.69
C VAL A 230 -11.78 0.33 8.88
N TYR A 231 -11.33 1.26 9.71
CA TYR A 231 -12.02 1.71 10.90
C TYR A 231 -12.42 3.17 10.73
N LYS A 232 -13.58 3.55 11.28
CA LYS A 232 -14.09 4.92 11.24
C LYS A 232 -14.32 5.43 12.66
N LYS A 233 -14.12 6.73 12.87
CA LYS A 233 -14.53 7.39 14.13
C LYS A 233 -16.06 7.29 14.27
N LYS A 234 -16.50 7.04 15.52
CA LYS A 234 -17.92 7.07 15.89
C LYS A 234 -18.44 8.48 15.93
#